data_a0549bfa2fe60f170ec5d7e0d24a5850
#
_entry.id   a0549bfa2fe60f170ec5d7e0d24a5850
#
_cell.length_a   1.000
_cell.length_b   1.000
_cell.length_c   1.000
_cell.angle_alpha   90.00
_cell.angle_beta   90.00
_cell.angle_gamma   90.00
#
_symmetry.space_group_name_H-M   'P 1'
#
loop_
_entity.id
_entity.type
_entity.pdbx_description
1 polymer ?
#
loop_
_entity_poly.entity_id
_entity_poly.type
_entity_poly.pdbx_seq_one_letter_code
_entity_poly.pdbx_strand_id
1 'polypeptide(L)'
;MAKSKNVVGKAQRSIKLILILLVAFAWLIVVMMVLNNNDEKKQQKLLDSAQTLMEDKLYIRAYNLYQEALTNYQTKENPKIEKDLLDICKEGNLKAEYYQLIEKRIEAGTAEVNEYVEYANYQLEEGSAMTAVNTLSKGEALFDDDTLTQLYESVKYGYNAYEIKYSDIKTPSKDWIIPANDGTKWGYINTSGKVVLDFTYEEATHFSNNYAVVKIDGVYTLIGTNGYWYAVDKNDLDEVTDICGDKVVGVKDGKYRIYSYTFQPLSDVDFENIYLNDNGVIVAKKDGKWAILSDKLENITDYVFDDVAVNDLGQVFYGDYAMVKDQDGYYGISRDGKPCFDTKFADAKGYMGGLIAVADQSGKWGYSNGHGEIVIDYQYEDARSFSYDLGAVKYAGKWGYVNRYNSMMIENDLQSAGSFISGMSLVTTKAGETKVVTLKYESLFE
;
A
#
# COMPACT_ATOMS: atom_id res chain seq x y z
N MET A 1 40.47 -6.34 -73.38
CA MET A 1 39.21 -5.63 -73.76
C MET A 1 37.93 -6.40 -73.33
N ALA A 2 37.94 -7.65 -72.85
CA ALA A 2 36.73 -8.42 -72.54
C ALA A 2 36.19 -8.19 -71.10
N LYS A 3 37.00 -7.75 -70.11
CA LYS A 3 36.54 -7.51 -68.71
C LYS A 3 35.74 -6.22 -68.51
N SER A 4 35.92 -5.20 -69.37
CA SER A 4 35.23 -3.91 -69.28
C SER A 4 33.75 -3.98 -69.76
N LYS A 5 33.41 -4.82 -70.71
CA LYS A 5 32.04 -4.99 -71.23
C LYS A 5 31.12 -5.72 -70.23
N ASN A 6 31.66 -6.56 -69.39
CA ASN A 6 30.87 -7.33 -68.42
C ASN A 6 30.46 -6.50 -67.18
N VAL A 7 31.23 -5.49 -66.79
CA VAL A 7 30.91 -4.58 -65.65
C VAL A 7 29.83 -3.58 -66.05
N VAL A 8 29.89 -3.04 -67.27
CA VAL A 8 28.88 -2.10 -67.79
C VAL A 8 27.52 -2.81 -67.98
N GLY A 9 27.52 -4.06 -68.43
CA GLY A 9 26.28 -4.84 -68.59
C GLY A 9 25.60 -5.21 -67.21
N LYS A 10 26.41 -5.46 -66.19
CA LYS A 10 25.88 -5.68 -64.80
C LYS A 10 25.33 -4.39 -64.21
N ALA A 11 26.01 -3.26 -64.36
CA ALA A 11 25.54 -1.95 -63.86
C ALA A 11 24.23 -1.54 -64.55
N GLN A 12 24.10 -1.73 -65.87
CA GLN A 12 22.86 -1.44 -66.61
C GLN A 12 21.69 -2.34 -66.19
N ARG A 13 21.93 -3.64 -65.83
CA ARG A 13 20.92 -4.53 -65.35
C ARG A 13 20.47 -4.11 -63.91
N SER A 14 21.39 -3.70 -63.03
CA SER A 14 21.06 -3.21 -61.68
C SER A 14 20.25 -1.91 -61.76
N ILE A 15 20.59 -0.97 -62.64
CA ILE A 15 19.85 0.28 -62.84
C ILE A 15 18.42 0.00 -63.33
N LYS A 16 18.26 -0.93 -64.29
CA LYS A 16 16.92 -1.34 -64.77
C LYS A 16 16.10 -1.99 -63.67
N LEU A 17 16.72 -2.81 -62.86
CA LEU A 17 16.03 -3.45 -61.68
C LEU A 17 15.56 -2.41 -60.66
N ILE A 18 16.39 -1.43 -60.33
CA ILE A 18 16.07 -0.31 -59.45
C ILE A 18 14.91 0.53 -60.02
N LEU A 19 14.93 0.82 -61.33
CA LEU A 19 13.86 1.55 -61.97
C LEU A 19 12.53 0.80 -61.96
N ILE A 20 12.54 -0.52 -62.18
CA ILE A 20 11.34 -1.38 -62.08
C ILE A 20 10.81 -1.39 -60.66
N LEU A 21 11.67 -1.47 -59.64
CA LEU A 21 11.28 -1.42 -58.23
C LEU A 21 10.68 -0.07 -57.84
N LEU A 22 11.25 1.04 -58.33
CA LEU A 22 10.71 2.38 -58.12
C LEU A 22 9.33 2.58 -58.76
N VAL A 23 9.15 2.08 -60.00
CA VAL A 23 7.84 2.12 -60.67
C VAL A 23 6.83 1.24 -59.96
N ALA A 24 7.21 0.04 -59.51
CA ALA A 24 6.33 -0.84 -58.72
C ALA A 24 5.95 -0.21 -57.36
N PHE A 25 6.91 0.46 -56.71
CA PHE A 25 6.65 1.18 -55.46
C PHE A 25 5.72 2.39 -55.66
N ALA A 26 5.95 3.19 -56.72
CA ALA A 26 5.07 4.29 -57.08
C ALA A 26 3.65 3.81 -57.43
N TRP A 27 3.55 2.65 -58.12
CA TRP A 27 2.24 2.03 -58.42
C TRP A 27 1.55 1.54 -57.15
N LEU A 28 2.28 0.97 -56.21
CA LEU A 28 1.76 0.54 -54.88
C LEU A 28 1.19 1.73 -54.10
N ILE A 29 1.89 2.89 -54.15
CA ILE A 29 1.41 4.14 -53.52
C ILE A 29 0.11 4.61 -54.17
N VAL A 30 0.01 4.59 -55.49
CA VAL A 30 -1.20 4.98 -56.22
C VAL A 30 -2.37 4.04 -55.89
N VAL A 31 -2.12 2.74 -55.86
CA VAL A 31 -3.14 1.75 -55.46
C VAL A 31 -3.60 1.97 -54.02
N MET A 32 -2.67 2.23 -53.10
CA MET A 32 -3.01 2.57 -51.70
C MET A 32 -3.85 3.86 -51.63
N MET A 33 -3.50 4.91 -52.35
CA MET A 33 -4.28 6.16 -52.39
C MET A 33 -5.69 5.95 -52.97
N VAL A 34 -5.85 5.12 -53.99
CA VAL A 34 -7.18 4.81 -54.55
C VAL A 34 -8.02 3.97 -53.61
N LEU A 35 -7.42 3.00 -52.93
CA LEU A 35 -8.10 2.20 -51.94
C LEU A 35 -8.55 3.06 -50.73
N ASN A 36 -7.66 3.90 -50.21
CA ASN A 36 -7.95 4.79 -49.12
C ASN A 36 -9.08 5.79 -49.43
N ASN A 37 -9.08 6.40 -50.60
CA ASN A 37 -10.15 7.29 -51.05
C ASN A 37 -11.51 6.57 -51.22
N ASN A 38 -11.50 5.27 -51.58
CA ASN A 38 -12.73 4.48 -51.66
C ASN A 38 -13.26 4.14 -50.25
N ASP A 39 -12.37 3.89 -49.31
CA ASP A 39 -12.75 3.60 -47.92
C ASP A 39 -13.24 4.85 -47.20
N GLU A 40 -12.61 6.03 -47.44
CA GLU A 40 -13.14 7.31 -46.93
C GLU A 40 -14.57 7.58 -47.41
N LYS A 41 -14.88 7.32 -48.70
CA LYS A 41 -16.22 7.50 -49.26
C LYS A 41 -17.27 6.54 -48.63
N LYS A 42 -16.87 5.30 -48.39
CA LYS A 42 -17.76 4.30 -47.78
C LYS A 42 -17.99 4.63 -46.32
N GLN A 43 -16.96 5.00 -45.58
CA GLN A 43 -17.03 5.45 -44.22
C GLN A 43 -17.96 6.66 -44.11
N GLN A 44 -17.78 7.71 -44.96
CA GLN A 44 -18.64 8.88 -44.93
C GLN A 44 -20.11 8.55 -45.19
N LYS A 45 -20.42 7.59 -46.05
CA LYS A 45 -21.79 7.17 -46.27
C LYS A 45 -22.46 6.54 -45.04
N LEU A 46 -21.68 5.79 -44.25
CA LEU A 46 -22.17 5.26 -42.95
C LEU A 46 -22.43 6.39 -41.95
N LEU A 47 -21.49 7.36 -41.89
CA LEU A 47 -21.63 8.52 -41.01
C LEU A 47 -22.83 9.39 -41.36
N ASP A 48 -23.10 9.68 -42.66
CA ASP A 48 -24.25 10.42 -43.13
C ASP A 48 -25.56 9.71 -42.74
N SER A 49 -25.57 8.37 -42.86
CA SER A 49 -26.73 7.56 -42.49
C SER A 49 -26.93 7.57 -40.96
N ALA A 50 -25.83 7.52 -40.19
CA ALA A 50 -25.86 7.59 -38.74
C ALA A 50 -26.37 8.96 -38.24
N GLN A 51 -25.93 10.04 -38.89
CA GLN A 51 -26.41 11.39 -38.56
C GLN A 51 -27.91 11.55 -38.77
N THR A 52 -28.48 10.98 -39.83
CA THR A 52 -29.94 10.94 -40.02
C THR A 52 -30.63 10.20 -38.86
N LEU A 53 -30.07 9.09 -38.39
CA LEU A 53 -30.62 8.36 -37.25
C LEU A 53 -30.51 9.14 -35.94
N MET A 54 -29.48 9.99 -35.79
CA MET A 54 -29.37 10.91 -34.65
C MET A 54 -30.49 11.96 -34.65
N GLU A 55 -30.79 12.57 -35.79
CA GLU A 55 -31.89 13.51 -35.94
C GLU A 55 -33.24 12.86 -35.57
N ASP A 56 -33.42 11.58 -35.90
CA ASP A 56 -34.57 10.77 -35.55
C ASP A 56 -34.54 10.25 -34.09
N LYS A 57 -33.52 10.58 -33.30
CA LYS A 57 -33.26 10.12 -31.90
C LYS A 57 -33.14 8.61 -31.78
N LEU A 58 -32.71 7.93 -32.83
CA LEU A 58 -32.43 6.48 -32.86
C LEU A 58 -30.97 6.18 -32.50
N TYR A 59 -30.53 6.65 -31.32
CA TYR A 59 -29.15 6.69 -30.86
C TYR A 59 -28.42 5.34 -30.93
N ILE A 60 -29.06 4.25 -30.49
CA ILE A 60 -28.43 2.90 -30.54
C ILE A 60 -28.13 2.45 -31.98
N ARG A 61 -29.00 2.82 -32.94
CA ARG A 61 -28.76 2.48 -34.34
C ARG A 61 -27.68 3.36 -34.96
N ALA A 62 -27.68 4.65 -34.61
CA ALA A 62 -26.62 5.57 -35.00
C ALA A 62 -25.25 5.08 -34.46
N TYR A 63 -25.17 4.74 -33.16
CA TYR A 63 -23.98 4.18 -32.52
C TYR A 63 -23.45 2.97 -33.28
N ASN A 64 -24.30 2.02 -33.65
CA ASN A 64 -23.87 0.82 -34.39
C ASN A 64 -23.26 1.17 -35.77
N LEU A 65 -23.80 2.17 -36.47
CA LEU A 65 -23.23 2.61 -37.78
C LEU A 65 -21.88 3.32 -37.59
N TYR A 66 -21.73 4.12 -36.54
CA TYR A 66 -20.43 4.72 -36.22
C TYR A 66 -19.39 3.66 -35.84
N GLN A 67 -19.78 2.64 -35.06
CA GLN A 67 -18.91 1.50 -34.75
C GLN A 67 -18.53 0.70 -36.01
N GLU A 68 -19.47 0.49 -36.93
CA GLU A 68 -19.22 -0.15 -38.22
C GLU A 68 -18.23 0.68 -39.07
N ALA A 69 -18.38 2.00 -39.04
CA ALA A 69 -17.47 2.92 -39.75
C ALA A 69 -16.05 2.86 -39.18
N LEU A 70 -15.87 2.77 -37.88
CA LEU A 70 -14.56 2.62 -37.23
C LEU A 70 -13.92 1.24 -37.45
N THR A 71 -14.73 0.18 -37.41
CA THR A 71 -14.22 -1.20 -37.48
C THR A 71 -13.80 -1.55 -38.92
N ASN A 72 -14.57 -1.12 -39.89
CA ASN A 72 -14.37 -1.53 -41.27
C ASN A 72 -13.41 -0.63 -42.04
N TYR A 73 -13.16 0.60 -41.59
CA TYR A 73 -12.36 1.58 -42.29
C TYR A 73 -11.35 2.27 -41.35
N GLN A 74 -10.07 2.22 -41.75
CA GLN A 74 -8.99 2.87 -41.02
C GLN A 74 -8.56 4.14 -41.79
N THR A 75 -9.17 5.27 -41.47
CA THR A 75 -8.89 6.56 -42.09
C THR A 75 -8.40 7.59 -41.06
N LYS A 76 -7.92 8.74 -41.51
CA LYS A 76 -7.50 9.86 -40.67
C LYS A 76 -8.65 10.49 -39.85
N GLU A 77 -9.91 10.21 -40.22
CA GLU A 77 -11.09 10.73 -39.53
C GLU A 77 -11.46 9.90 -38.27
N ASN A 78 -10.88 8.71 -38.06
CA ASN A 78 -11.21 7.83 -36.97
C ASN A 78 -11.18 8.50 -35.57
N PRO A 79 -10.17 9.35 -35.23
CA PRO A 79 -10.17 10.03 -33.92
C PRO A 79 -11.37 10.97 -33.71
N LYS A 80 -11.85 11.63 -34.79
CA LYS A 80 -13.04 12.46 -34.73
C LYS A 80 -14.30 11.63 -34.53
N ILE A 81 -14.39 10.50 -35.26
CA ILE A 81 -15.53 9.57 -35.18
C ILE A 81 -15.63 8.98 -33.77
N GLU A 82 -14.51 8.66 -33.11
CA GLU A 82 -14.48 8.20 -31.71
C GLU A 82 -15.03 9.26 -30.75
N LYS A 83 -14.71 10.53 -30.98
CA LYS A 83 -15.24 11.63 -30.17
C LYS A 83 -16.75 11.82 -30.40
N ASP A 84 -17.20 11.80 -31.67
CA ASP A 84 -18.63 11.88 -32.01
C ASP A 84 -19.42 10.72 -31.37
N LEU A 85 -18.83 9.52 -31.26
CA LEU A 85 -19.43 8.37 -30.56
C LEU A 85 -19.65 8.61 -29.09
N LEU A 86 -18.74 9.26 -28.39
CA LEU A 86 -18.92 9.62 -26.98
C LEU A 86 -20.10 10.57 -26.81
N ASP A 87 -20.26 11.56 -27.70
CA ASP A 87 -21.36 12.50 -27.68
C ASP A 87 -22.70 11.78 -27.93
N ILE A 88 -22.75 10.86 -28.88
CA ILE A 88 -23.94 10.02 -29.16
C ILE A 88 -24.33 9.19 -27.95
N CYS A 89 -23.34 8.60 -27.26
CA CYS A 89 -23.62 7.83 -26.05
C CYS A 89 -24.20 8.71 -24.93
N LYS A 90 -23.69 9.95 -24.77
CA LYS A 90 -24.21 10.92 -23.78
C LYS A 90 -25.64 11.35 -24.14
N GLU A 91 -25.90 11.78 -25.37
CA GLU A 91 -27.22 12.22 -25.83
C GLU A 91 -28.26 11.09 -25.80
N GLY A 92 -27.85 9.87 -26.15
CA GLY A 92 -28.66 8.67 -26.14
C GLY A 92 -28.84 8.00 -24.79
N ASN A 93 -28.19 8.49 -23.74
CA ASN A 93 -28.10 7.85 -22.42
C ASN A 93 -27.63 6.38 -22.48
N LEU A 94 -26.65 6.09 -23.36
CA LEU A 94 -26.07 4.77 -23.57
C LEU A 94 -24.89 4.57 -22.62
N LYS A 95 -25.19 4.42 -21.33
CA LYS A 95 -24.16 4.42 -20.25
C LYS A 95 -23.12 3.31 -20.44
N ALA A 96 -23.54 2.11 -20.78
CA ALA A 96 -22.63 0.97 -20.94
C ALA A 96 -21.68 1.15 -22.13
N GLU A 97 -22.20 1.57 -23.28
CA GLU A 97 -21.46 1.83 -24.50
C GLU A 97 -20.48 2.99 -24.31
N TYR A 98 -20.90 4.03 -23.58
CA TYR A 98 -20.08 5.19 -23.24
C TYR A 98 -18.81 4.77 -22.48
N TYR A 99 -18.97 4.01 -21.39
CA TYR A 99 -17.82 3.59 -20.57
C TYR A 99 -16.95 2.53 -21.25
N GLN A 100 -17.49 1.68 -22.12
CA GLN A 100 -16.68 0.80 -22.98
C GLN A 100 -15.81 1.59 -23.96
N LEU A 101 -16.30 2.70 -24.49
CA LEU A 101 -15.50 3.57 -25.35
C LEU A 101 -14.39 4.27 -24.58
N ILE A 102 -14.70 4.80 -23.39
CA ILE A 102 -13.68 5.43 -22.54
C ILE A 102 -12.59 4.41 -22.17
N GLU A 103 -12.95 3.19 -21.77
CA GLU A 103 -12.01 2.13 -21.45
C GLU A 103 -11.04 1.86 -22.60
N LYS A 104 -11.56 1.70 -23.83
CA LYS A 104 -10.73 1.52 -25.03
C LYS A 104 -9.78 2.69 -25.28
N ARG A 105 -10.25 3.94 -25.07
CA ARG A 105 -9.42 5.13 -25.24
C ARG A 105 -8.33 5.24 -24.18
N ILE A 106 -8.61 4.84 -22.94
CA ILE A 106 -7.62 4.72 -21.85
C ILE A 106 -6.58 3.65 -22.19
N GLU A 107 -6.99 2.48 -22.67
CA GLU A 107 -6.08 1.42 -23.09
C GLU A 107 -5.20 1.83 -24.30
N ALA A 108 -5.74 2.61 -25.22
CA ALA A 108 -5.02 3.15 -26.38
C ALA A 108 -4.16 4.37 -26.03
N GLY A 109 -4.25 4.94 -24.83
CA GLY A 109 -3.54 6.16 -24.42
C GLY A 109 -4.04 7.43 -25.16
N THR A 110 -5.31 7.44 -25.60
CA THR A 110 -5.94 8.56 -26.33
C THR A 110 -7.01 9.28 -25.52
N ALA A 111 -7.26 8.82 -24.29
CA ALA A 111 -8.23 9.43 -23.38
C ALA A 111 -7.74 10.78 -22.84
N GLU A 112 -8.66 11.70 -22.58
CA GLU A 112 -8.42 13.00 -21.94
C GLU A 112 -8.56 12.86 -20.40
N VAL A 113 -8.02 13.83 -19.64
CA VAL A 113 -8.05 13.82 -18.16
C VAL A 113 -9.44 13.54 -17.58
N ASN A 114 -10.46 14.25 -18.09
CA ASN A 114 -11.83 14.09 -17.61
C ASN A 114 -12.40 12.68 -17.87
N GLU A 115 -11.94 11.98 -18.90
CA GLU A 115 -12.36 10.61 -19.20
C GLU A 115 -11.82 9.62 -18.16
N TYR A 116 -10.60 9.81 -17.68
CA TYR A 116 -10.04 9.04 -16.56
C TYR A 116 -10.86 9.26 -15.28
N VAL A 117 -11.19 10.51 -14.95
CA VAL A 117 -11.99 10.87 -13.78
C VAL A 117 -13.41 10.30 -13.86
N GLU A 118 -14.10 10.48 -15.01
CA GLU A 118 -15.45 9.95 -15.22
C GLU A 118 -15.49 8.42 -15.12
N TYR A 119 -14.51 7.73 -15.73
CA TYR A 119 -14.47 6.27 -15.71
C TYR A 119 -14.11 5.71 -14.33
N ALA A 120 -13.21 6.35 -13.62
CA ALA A 120 -12.90 5.98 -12.24
C ALA A 120 -14.12 6.15 -11.31
N ASN A 121 -14.86 7.25 -11.44
CA ASN A 121 -16.09 7.45 -10.68
C ASN A 121 -17.15 6.37 -10.99
N TYR A 122 -17.31 6.02 -12.25
CA TYR A 122 -18.18 4.91 -12.64
C TYR A 122 -17.75 3.58 -12.01
N GLN A 123 -16.45 3.27 -12.04
CA GLN A 123 -15.90 2.06 -11.40
C GLN A 123 -16.13 2.06 -9.87
N LEU A 124 -16.07 3.23 -9.22
CA LEU A 124 -16.39 3.37 -7.79
C LEU A 124 -17.88 3.14 -7.50
N GLU A 125 -18.79 3.65 -8.35
CA GLU A 125 -20.22 3.37 -8.26
C GLU A 125 -20.53 1.86 -8.37
N GLU A 126 -19.79 1.14 -9.23
CA GLU A 126 -19.90 -0.30 -9.39
C GLU A 126 -19.15 -1.10 -8.27
N GLY A 127 -18.60 -0.42 -7.26
CA GLY A 127 -17.89 -1.04 -6.13
C GLY A 127 -16.49 -1.54 -6.46
N SER A 128 -15.89 -1.11 -7.56
CA SER A 128 -14.59 -1.58 -8.07
C SER A 128 -13.46 -0.59 -7.77
N ALA A 129 -13.19 -0.32 -6.49
CA ALA A 129 -12.19 0.67 -6.05
C ALA A 129 -10.77 0.38 -6.56
N MET A 130 -10.34 -0.89 -6.61
CA MET A 130 -9.04 -1.28 -7.13
C MET A 130 -8.88 -0.89 -8.61
N THR A 131 -9.89 -1.17 -9.44
CA THR A 131 -9.87 -0.76 -10.85
C THR A 131 -9.89 0.74 -11.02
N ALA A 132 -10.67 1.46 -10.18
CA ALA A 132 -10.69 2.92 -10.18
C ALA A 132 -9.31 3.52 -9.87
N VAL A 133 -8.64 3.04 -8.82
CA VAL A 133 -7.28 3.47 -8.45
C VAL A 133 -6.29 3.17 -9.59
N ASN A 134 -6.36 2.00 -10.22
CA ASN A 134 -5.50 1.67 -11.36
C ASN A 134 -5.77 2.59 -12.57
N THR A 135 -7.03 2.93 -12.83
CA THR A 135 -7.40 3.89 -13.88
C THR A 135 -6.82 5.27 -13.60
N LEU A 136 -7.00 5.78 -12.38
CA LEU A 136 -6.48 7.09 -11.96
C LEU A 136 -4.96 7.14 -11.98
N SER A 137 -4.28 6.09 -11.51
CA SER A 137 -2.81 6.00 -11.55
C SER A 137 -2.25 6.03 -12.98
N LYS A 138 -2.96 5.42 -13.95
CA LYS A 138 -2.58 5.53 -15.38
C LYS A 138 -2.72 6.97 -15.87
N GLY A 139 -3.78 7.67 -15.45
CA GLY A 139 -3.98 9.08 -15.78
C GLY A 139 -2.89 9.97 -15.18
N GLU A 140 -2.55 9.80 -13.90
CA GLU A 140 -1.49 10.55 -13.23
C GLU A 140 -0.12 10.36 -13.89
N ALA A 141 0.15 9.16 -14.43
CA ALA A 141 1.39 8.90 -15.16
C ALA A 141 1.49 9.69 -16.49
N LEU A 142 0.38 10.19 -17.01
CA LEU A 142 0.32 10.90 -18.31
C LEU A 142 0.06 12.39 -18.15
N PHE A 143 -0.65 12.80 -17.09
CA PHE A 143 -1.11 14.17 -16.90
C PHE A 143 -0.73 14.66 -15.50
N ASP A 144 -0.27 15.90 -15.43
CA ASP A 144 -0.08 16.66 -14.20
C ASP A 144 -1.36 17.48 -13.94
N ASP A 145 -2.36 16.84 -13.29
CA ASP A 145 -3.69 17.41 -13.08
C ASP A 145 -4.18 17.20 -11.65
N ASP A 146 -4.46 18.32 -10.98
CA ASP A 146 -4.86 18.34 -9.55
C ASP A 146 -6.15 17.56 -9.28
N THR A 147 -7.11 17.56 -10.21
CA THR A 147 -8.39 16.86 -10.03
C THR A 147 -8.19 15.35 -10.03
N LEU A 148 -7.32 14.88 -10.91
CA LEU A 148 -6.93 13.47 -11.01
C LEU A 148 -6.23 13.01 -9.75
N THR A 149 -5.21 13.78 -9.31
CA THR A 149 -4.44 13.50 -8.09
C THR A 149 -5.33 13.51 -6.84
N GLN A 150 -6.19 14.52 -6.68
CA GLN A 150 -7.11 14.59 -5.54
C GLN A 150 -8.08 13.41 -5.50
N LEU A 151 -8.64 13.00 -6.66
CA LEU A 151 -9.52 11.84 -6.69
C LEU A 151 -8.76 10.56 -6.38
N TYR A 152 -7.58 10.36 -6.97
CA TYR A 152 -6.71 9.22 -6.67
C TYR A 152 -6.42 9.09 -5.17
N GLU A 153 -5.95 10.17 -4.55
CA GLU A 153 -5.62 10.21 -3.13
C GLU A 153 -6.86 9.99 -2.24
N SER A 154 -8.00 10.60 -2.59
CA SER A 154 -9.25 10.45 -1.83
C SER A 154 -9.79 9.01 -1.83
N VAL A 155 -9.58 8.28 -2.92
CA VAL A 155 -9.95 6.86 -3.01
C VAL A 155 -8.93 6.01 -2.27
N LYS A 156 -7.65 6.17 -2.59
CA LYS A 156 -6.56 5.36 -2.02
C LYS A 156 -6.51 5.47 -0.50
N TYR A 157 -6.57 6.69 0.05
CA TYR A 157 -6.47 6.95 1.50
C TYR A 157 -7.83 7.17 2.18
N GLY A 158 -8.93 6.82 1.51
CA GLY A 158 -10.27 6.87 2.11
C GLY A 158 -10.35 5.99 3.36
N TYR A 159 -10.98 6.47 4.43
CA TYR A 159 -11.08 5.77 5.70
C TYR A 159 -12.47 5.85 6.32
N ASN A 160 -12.74 4.94 7.26
CA ASN A 160 -13.84 5.01 8.20
C ASN A 160 -13.28 5.26 9.61
N ALA A 161 -14.05 5.89 10.49
CA ALA A 161 -13.67 6.11 11.88
C ALA A 161 -14.79 5.63 12.80
N TYR A 162 -14.45 4.75 13.75
CA TYR A 162 -15.37 4.15 14.70
C TYR A 162 -15.01 4.60 16.11
N GLU A 163 -15.95 5.23 16.82
CA GLU A 163 -15.76 5.60 18.22
C GLU A 163 -15.70 4.35 19.12
N ILE A 164 -14.69 4.29 19.99
CA ILE A 164 -14.47 3.19 20.91
C ILE A 164 -14.63 3.71 22.34
N LYS A 165 -15.56 3.09 23.10
CA LYS A 165 -15.99 3.56 24.44
C LYS A 165 -15.45 2.67 25.55
N TYR A 166 -14.17 2.31 25.47
CA TYR A 166 -13.52 1.53 26.50
C TYR A 166 -12.44 2.34 27.21
N SER A 167 -12.15 1.99 28.48
CA SER A 167 -11.23 2.77 29.33
C SER A 167 -9.78 2.68 28.89
N ASP A 168 -9.41 1.55 28.30
CA ASP A 168 -8.08 1.30 27.77
C ASP A 168 -8.16 0.38 26.53
N ILE A 169 -7.29 0.59 25.57
CA ILE A 169 -7.26 -0.15 24.30
C ILE A 169 -5.80 -0.35 23.93
N LYS A 170 -5.40 -1.60 23.71
CA LYS A 170 -4.06 -1.91 23.20
C LYS A 170 -4.02 -1.76 21.68
N THR A 171 -2.81 -1.61 21.15
CA THR A 171 -2.57 -1.56 19.71
C THR A 171 -3.23 -2.75 19.00
N PRO A 172 -3.92 -2.54 17.88
CA PRO A 172 -4.48 -3.62 17.09
C PRO A 172 -3.41 -4.61 16.64
N SER A 173 -3.75 -5.89 16.64
CA SER A 173 -2.91 -6.93 16.03
C SER A 173 -3.30 -7.18 14.59
N LYS A 174 -2.50 -7.99 13.88
CA LYS A 174 -2.80 -8.43 12.51
C LYS A 174 -4.09 -9.27 12.41
N ASP A 175 -4.62 -9.77 13.51
CA ASP A 175 -5.81 -10.64 13.58
C ASP A 175 -7.14 -9.86 13.67
N TRP A 176 -7.13 -8.52 13.53
CA TRP A 176 -8.33 -7.65 13.58
C TRP A 176 -9.12 -7.74 14.90
N ILE A 177 -8.53 -8.33 15.94
CA ILE A 177 -9.08 -8.47 17.28
C ILE A 177 -8.26 -7.59 18.21
N ILE A 178 -8.92 -6.68 18.90
CA ILE A 178 -8.28 -5.60 19.67
C ILE A 178 -8.52 -5.86 21.16
N PRO A 179 -7.48 -5.99 22.00
CA PRO A 179 -7.66 -6.04 23.44
C PRO A 179 -8.18 -4.70 23.96
N ALA A 180 -9.27 -4.74 24.71
CA ALA A 180 -9.89 -3.57 25.32
C ALA A 180 -10.25 -3.85 26.78
N ASN A 181 -10.29 -2.78 27.61
CA ASN A 181 -10.66 -2.86 29.02
C ASN A 181 -11.96 -2.06 29.25
N ASP A 182 -12.93 -2.66 29.95
CA ASP A 182 -14.21 -2.01 30.26
C ASP A 182 -14.16 -1.08 31.49
N GLY A 183 -13.00 -0.95 32.11
CA GLY A 183 -12.74 -0.22 33.35
C GLY A 183 -12.46 -1.17 34.53
N THR A 184 -12.66 -2.48 34.35
CA THR A 184 -12.46 -3.50 35.39
C THR A 184 -11.73 -4.74 34.86
N LYS A 185 -12.08 -5.20 33.69
CA LYS A 185 -11.56 -6.43 33.06
C LYS A 185 -11.22 -6.19 31.62
N TRP A 186 -10.31 -7.01 31.13
CA TRP A 186 -9.96 -7.08 29.71
C TRP A 186 -10.88 -8.04 28.97
N GLY A 187 -11.16 -7.72 27.74
CA GLY A 187 -11.84 -8.53 26.74
C GLY A 187 -11.31 -8.19 25.37
N TYR A 188 -12.01 -8.60 24.33
CA TYR A 188 -11.59 -8.32 22.97
C TYR A 188 -12.76 -7.78 22.15
N ILE A 189 -12.46 -6.81 21.32
CA ILE A 189 -13.40 -6.14 20.42
C ILE A 189 -12.92 -6.24 18.97
N ASN A 190 -13.82 -6.05 18.03
CA ASN A 190 -13.45 -5.86 16.63
C ASN A 190 -13.21 -4.36 16.32
N THR A 191 -12.87 -4.06 15.09
CA THR A 191 -12.59 -2.70 14.60
C THR A 191 -13.75 -1.71 14.73
N SER A 192 -15.00 -2.19 14.80
CA SER A 192 -16.19 -1.36 15.06
C SER A 192 -16.55 -1.21 16.53
N GLY A 193 -15.71 -1.71 17.44
CA GLY A 193 -15.94 -1.67 18.89
C GLY A 193 -16.92 -2.70 19.41
N LYS A 194 -17.35 -3.66 18.60
CA LYS A 194 -18.24 -4.74 19.03
C LYS A 194 -17.45 -5.82 19.75
N VAL A 195 -17.96 -6.28 20.90
CA VAL A 195 -17.38 -7.36 21.70
C VAL A 195 -17.27 -8.66 20.89
N VAL A 196 -16.08 -9.22 20.84
CA VAL A 196 -15.73 -10.53 20.25
C VAL A 196 -15.58 -11.56 21.35
N LEU A 197 -14.82 -11.22 22.41
CA LEU A 197 -14.69 -12.02 23.63
C LEU A 197 -15.02 -11.16 24.85
N ASP A 198 -15.84 -11.70 25.75
CA ASP A 198 -16.37 -11.01 26.91
C ASP A 198 -15.26 -10.48 27.84
N PHE A 199 -15.55 -9.39 28.55
CA PHE A 199 -14.67 -8.75 29.55
C PHE A 199 -14.58 -9.56 30.82
N THR A 200 -13.72 -10.56 30.84
CA THR A 200 -13.55 -11.50 31.96
C THR A 200 -12.11 -11.64 32.43
N TYR A 201 -11.14 -11.18 31.67
CA TYR A 201 -9.72 -11.37 31.93
C TYR A 201 -9.14 -10.29 32.82
N GLU A 202 -8.16 -10.65 33.68
CA GLU A 202 -7.40 -9.69 34.48
C GLU A 202 -6.37 -8.94 33.66
N GLU A 203 -5.74 -9.64 32.73
CA GLU A 203 -4.81 -9.12 31.74
C GLU A 203 -5.04 -9.81 30.40
N ALA A 204 -4.67 -9.14 29.30
CA ALA A 204 -4.77 -9.70 27.96
C ALA A 204 -3.65 -9.16 27.08
N THR A 205 -3.00 -10.03 26.30
CA THR A 205 -2.08 -9.65 25.22
C THR A 205 -2.85 -9.43 23.92
N HIS A 206 -2.18 -8.90 22.89
CA HIS A 206 -2.69 -8.99 21.52
C HIS A 206 -2.72 -10.47 21.06
N PHE A 207 -3.49 -10.73 20.00
CA PHE A 207 -3.42 -12.03 19.31
C PHE A 207 -2.18 -12.09 18.40
N SER A 208 -1.53 -13.24 18.38
CA SER A 208 -0.49 -13.60 17.44
C SER A 208 -0.73 -15.04 16.97
N ASN A 209 -0.78 -15.25 15.63
CA ASN A 209 -1.07 -16.56 15.04
C ASN A 209 -2.34 -17.23 15.62
N ASN A 210 -3.43 -16.47 15.80
CA ASN A 210 -4.71 -16.88 16.38
C ASN A 210 -4.68 -17.22 17.88
N TYR A 211 -3.61 -16.93 18.61
CA TYR A 211 -3.49 -17.16 20.04
C TYR A 211 -3.20 -15.87 20.80
N ALA A 212 -3.73 -15.75 21.98
CA ALA A 212 -3.40 -14.70 22.94
C ALA A 212 -3.17 -15.29 24.33
N VAL A 213 -2.40 -14.62 25.16
CA VAL A 213 -2.26 -14.92 26.58
C VAL A 213 -3.17 -14.01 27.38
N VAL A 214 -3.92 -14.60 28.28
CA VAL A 214 -4.80 -13.89 29.23
C VAL A 214 -4.52 -14.36 30.65
N LYS A 215 -4.84 -13.52 31.64
CA LYS A 215 -4.74 -13.88 33.05
C LYS A 215 -6.13 -14.10 33.64
N ILE A 216 -6.33 -15.23 34.31
CA ILE A 216 -7.59 -15.62 34.95
C ILE A 216 -7.24 -16.22 36.29
N ASP A 217 -7.90 -15.75 37.35
CA ASP A 217 -7.67 -16.19 38.74
C ASP A 217 -6.17 -16.19 39.12
N GLY A 218 -5.46 -15.16 38.66
CA GLY A 218 -4.02 -14.96 38.91
C GLY A 218 -3.08 -15.85 38.09
N VAL A 219 -3.59 -16.69 37.16
CA VAL A 219 -2.79 -17.60 36.32
C VAL A 219 -2.88 -17.20 34.86
N TYR A 220 -1.74 -17.15 34.20
CA TYR A 220 -1.70 -16.94 32.76
C TYR A 220 -2.08 -18.21 31.99
N THR A 221 -2.92 -18.06 30.99
CA THR A 221 -3.37 -19.14 30.11
C THR A 221 -3.43 -18.70 28.66
N LEU A 222 -3.41 -19.65 27.74
CA LEU A 222 -3.51 -19.42 26.30
C LEU A 222 -4.97 -19.56 25.85
N ILE A 223 -5.43 -18.62 25.03
CA ILE A 223 -6.75 -18.68 24.40
C ILE A 223 -6.63 -18.58 22.87
N GLY A 224 -7.59 -19.17 22.17
CA GLY A 224 -7.80 -18.95 20.74
C GLY A 224 -8.75 -17.78 20.46
N THR A 225 -8.86 -17.38 19.19
CA THR A 225 -9.73 -16.28 18.72
C THR A 225 -11.22 -16.50 19.01
N ASN A 226 -11.61 -17.74 19.25
CA ASN A 226 -12.97 -18.12 19.68
C ASN A 226 -13.16 -18.14 21.23
N GLY A 227 -12.14 -17.73 21.99
CA GLY A 227 -12.13 -17.75 23.44
C GLY A 227 -11.91 -19.13 24.06
N TYR A 228 -11.62 -20.17 23.26
CA TYR A 228 -11.35 -21.51 23.77
C TYR A 228 -10.02 -21.52 24.54
N TRP A 229 -10.03 -22.10 25.74
CA TRP A 229 -8.85 -22.19 26.60
C TRP A 229 -8.03 -23.43 26.27
N TYR A 230 -6.73 -23.25 26.21
CA TYR A 230 -5.80 -24.35 26.02
C TYR A 230 -5.21 -24.77 27.37
N ALA A 231 -5.02 -26.06 27.54
CA ALA A 231 -4.37 -26.59 28.73
C ALA A 231 -2.90 -26.09 28.76
N VAL A 232 -2.54 -25.41 29.82
CA VAL A 232 -1.19 -24.92 30.08
C VAL A 232 -0.73 -25.41 31.45
N ASP A 233 0.59 -25.45 31.63
CA ASP A 233 1.13 -25.76 32.95
C ASP A 233 0.91 -24.61 33.90
N LYS A 234 0.71 -24.96 35.17
CA LYS A 234 0.57 -23.94 36.23
C LYS A 234 1.84 -23.08 36.25
N ASN A 235 1.65 -21.78 36.14
CA ASN A 235 2.74 -20.81 36.19
C ASN A 235 2.49 -19.79 37.31
N ASP A 236 3.56 -19.14 37.74
CA ASP A 236 3.57 -18.12 38.78
C ASP A 236 4.25 -16.83 38.27
N LEU A 237 4.09 -16.55 36.98
CA LEU A 237 4.63 -15.37 36.36
C LEU A 237 3.99 -14.09 36.93
N ASP A 238 4.81 -13.06 37.06
CA ASP A 238 4.35 -11.74 37.50
C ASP A 238 3.65 -11.02 36.35
N GLU A 239 4.20 -11.16 35.12
CA GLU A 239 3.70 -10.52 33.91
C GLU A 239 3.97 -11.39 32.67
N VAL A 240 3.14 -11.23 31.64
CA VAL A 240 3.42 -11.67 30.26
C VAL A 240 3.42 -10.45 29.37
N THR A 241 4.59 -10.14 28.79
CA THR A 241 4.78 -8.90 28.02
C THR A 241 4.56 -9.07 26.52
N ASP A 242 4.78 -10.29 25.98
CA ASP A 242 4.69 -10.53 24.56
C ASP A 242 4.35 -11.98 24.22
N ILE A 243 3.75 -12.17 23.04
CA ILE A 243 3.49 -13.47 22.41
C ILE A 243 3.75 -13.37 20.93
N CYS A 244 4.61 -14.23 20.38
CA CYS A 244 4.88 -14.27 18.93
C CYS A 244 5.30 -15.68 18.51
N GLY A 245 4.73 -16.15 17.39
CA GLY A 245 5.00 -17.51 16.92
C GLY A 245 4.55 -18.57 17.92
N ASP A 246 5.45 -19.38 18.40
CA ASP A 246 5.26 -20.43 19.44
C ASP A 246 5.84 -20.03 20.80
N LYS A 247 6.18 -18.77 21.00
CA LYS A 247 6.89 -18.25 22.15
C LYS A 247 6.10 -17.20 22.91
N VAL A 248 6.31 -17.16 24.21
CA VAL A 248 5.76 -16.20 25.16
C VAL A 248 6.92 -15.58 25.94
N VAL A 249 6.91 -14.27 26.12
CA VAL A 249 7.81 -13.59 27.03
C VAL A 249 7.15 -13.42 28.38
N GLY A 250 7.64 -14.13 29.38
CA GLY A 250 7.19 -14.02 30.77
C GLY A 250 8.23 -13.31 31.64
N VAL A 251 7.72 -12.59 32.64
CA VAL A 251 8.52 -11.89 33.65
C VAL A 251 8.30 -12.56 35.00
N LYS A 252 9.41 -12.83 35.70
CA LYS A 252 9.40 -13.31 37.09
C LYS A 252 10.51 -12.61 37.86
N ASP A 253 10.16 -12.05 39.03
CA ASP A 253 11.10 -11.31 39.89
C ASP A 253 11.92 -10.23 39.10
N GLY A 254 11.25 -9.55 38.13
CA GLY A 254 11.84 -8.53 37.26
C GLY A 254 12.83 -9.08 36.23
N LYS A 255 12.86 -10.38 35.99
CA LYS A 255 13.67 -11.04 34.96
C LYS A 255 12.80 -11.56 33.82
N TYR A 256 13.21 -11.30 32.60
CA TYR A 256 12.54 -11.74 31.37
C TYR A 256 13.07 -13.08 30.93
N ARG A 257 12.19 -14.00 30.61
CA ARG A 257 12.50 -15.32 30.02
C ARG A 257 11.53 -15.65 28.89
N ILE A 258 11.97 -16.56 28.04
CA ILE A 258 11.15 -17.08 26.95
C ILE A 258 10.58 -18.43 27.34
N TYR A 259 9.28 -18.56 27.13
CA TYR A 259 8.48 -19.75 27.41
C TYR A 259 7.82 -20.27 26.13
N SER A 260 7.52 -21.57 26.12
CA SER A 260 6.61 -22.17 25.14
C SER A 260 5.16 -21.73 25.41
N TYR A 261 4.26 -22.06 24.50
CA TYR A 261 2.81 -21.87 24.70
C TYR A 261 2.22 -22.59 25.92
N THR A 262 2.89 -23.65 26.43
CA THR A 262 2.51 -24.34 27.65
C THR A 262 3.19 -23.80 28.89
N PHE A 263 3.84 -22.63 28.78
CA PHE A 263 4.60 -21.95 29.85
C PHE A 263 5.78 -22.75 30.40
N GLN A 264 6.35 -23.66 29.61
CA GLN A 264 7.63 -24.28 29.93
C GLN A 264 8.77 -23.33 29.51
N PRO A 265 9.77 -23.04 30.39
CA PRO A 265 10.89 -22.21 30.03
C PRO A 265 11.70 -22.88 28.90
N LEU A 266 12.00 -22.11 27.86
CA LEU A 266 12.82 -22.58 26.73
C LEU A 266 14.33 -22.40 26.98
N SER A 267 14.69 -21.65 28.04
CA SER A 267 16.05 -21.40 28.47
C SER A 267 16.08 -20.99 29.95
N ASP A 268 17.18 -21.29 30.62
CA ASP A 268 17.46 -20.82 31.99
C ASP A 268 18.13 -19.43 32.02
N VAL A 269 18.30 -18.79 30.85
CA VAL A 269 18.92 -17.46 30.75
C VAL A 269 17.94 -16.38 31.12
N ASP A 270 18.34 -15.54 32.07
CA ASP A 270 17.62 -14.32 32.43
C ASP A 270 18.10 -13.16 31.59
N PHE A 271 17.14 -12.36 31.11
CA PHE A 271 17.38 -11.13 30.35
C PHE A 271 16.82 -9.92 31.12
N GLU A 272 17.27 -8.72 30.72
CA GLU A 272 16.72 -7.45 31.22
C GLU A 272 15.48 -7.02 30.42
N ASN A 273 15.40 -7.40 29.16
CA ASN A 273 14.24 -7.21 28.27
C ASN A 273 14.34 -8.12 27.06
N ILE A 274 13.21 -8.42 26.40
CA ILE A 274 13.11 -9.29 25.23
C ILE A 274 12.04 -8.73 24.31
N TYR A 275 12.30 -8.71 23.01
CA TYR A 275 11.34 -8.50 21.94
C TYR A 275 11.32 -9.72 21.03
N LEU A 276 10.15 -10.29 20.82
CA LEU A 276 9.90 -11.32 19.81
C LEU A 276 9.59 -10.65 18.46
N ASN A 277 9.89 -11.30 17.36
CA ASN A 277 9.67 -10.78 16.03
C ASN A 277 9.07 -11.85 15.12
N ASP A 278 8.17 -11.46 14.21
CA ASP A 278 7.47 -12.38 13.30
C ASP A 278 8.41 -13.19 12.39
N ASN A 279 9.60 -12.67 12.12
CA ASN A 279 10.63 -13.35 11.33
C ASN A 279 11.40 -14.44 12.12
N GLY A 280 11.00 -14.69 13.39
CA GLY A 280 11.62 -15.65 14.29
C GLY A 280 12.90 -15.19 14.97
N VAL A 281 13.35 -13.96 14.72
CA VAL A 281 14.50 -13.37 15.42
C VAL A 281 14.06 -12.90 16.80
N ILE A 282 14.91 -13.08 17.79
CA ILE A 282 14.72 -12.60 19.15
C ILE A 282 15.72 -11.48 19.41
N VAL A 283 15.26 -10.37 19.95
CA VAL A 283 16.14 -9.27 20.35
C VAL A 283 16.11 -9.18 21.88
N ALA A 284 17.26 -9.39 22.51
CA ALA A 284 17.34 -9.51 23.96
C ALA A 284 18.40 -8.59 24.55
N LYS A 285 18.10 -8.03 25.74
CA LYS A 285 19.00 -7.17 26.51
C LYS A 285 19.63 -7.93 27.66
N LYS A 286 20.93 -7.83 27.75
CA LYS A 286 21.72 -8.39 28.87
C LYS A 286 22.94 -7.51 29.14
N ASP A 287 23.26 -7.31 30.41
CA ASP A 287 24.39 -6.47 30.84
C ASP A 287 24.37 -5.06 30.21
N GLY A 288 23.16 -4.49 30.08
CA GLY A 288 22.92 -3.14 29.56
C GLY A 288 22.98 -3.03 28.04
N LYS A 289 23.29 -4.10 27.29
CA LYS A 289 23.41 -4.10 25.83
C LYS A 289 22.42 -5.06 25.18
N TRP A 290 22.05 -4.75 23.93
CA TRP A 290 21.17 -5.57 23.12
C TRP A 290 21.96 -6.47 22.15
N ALA A 291 21.41 -7.64 21.88
CA ALA A 291 21.88 -8.58 20.86
C ALA A 291 20.72 -9.13 20.05
N ILE A 292 21.06 -9.65 18.88
CA ILE A 292 20.15 -10.42 18.02
C ILE A 292 20.44 -11.90 18.26
N LEU A 293 19.38 -12.66 18.55
CA LEU A 293 19.43 -14.10 18.75
C LEU A 293 18.57 -14.81 17.69
N SER A 294 18.94 -16.06 17.39
CA SER A 294 18.09 -16.93 16.59
C SER A 294 16.84 -17.38 17.37
N ASP A 295 15.92 -18.06 16.69
CA ASP A 295 14.77 -18.75 17.29
C ASP A 295 15.16 -19.84 18.32
N LYS A 296 16.41 -20.30 18.28
CA LYS A 296 17.01 -21.26 19.21
C LYS A 296 17.82 -20.60 20.34
N LEU A 297 17.73 -19.29 20.47
CA LEU A 297 18.48 -18.49 21.46
C LEU A 297 20.00 -18.51 21.26
N GLU A 298 20.48 -18.82 20.06
CA GLU A 298 21.88 -18.72 19.70
C GLU A 298 22.19 -17.29 19.24
N ASN A 299 23.34 -16.75 19.67
CA ASN A 299 23.74 -15.40 19.28
C ASN A 299 23.99 -15.29 17.78
N ILE A 300 23.26 -14.40 17.10
CA ILE A 300 23.57 -13.93 15.74
C ILE A 300 24.57 -12.78 15.82
N THR A 301 24.39 -11.89 16.83
CA THR A 301 25.37 -10.84 17.16
C THR A 301 25.82 -10.98 18.61
N ASP A 302 26.98 -10.39 18.93
CA ASP A 302 27.31 -10.13 20.32
C ASP A 302 26.38 -9.06 20.91
N TYR A 303 26.41 -8.88 22.26
CA TYR A 303 25.67 -7.84 22.97
C TYR A 303 26.38 -6.49 22.78
N VAL A 304 26.12 -5.82 21.70
CA VAL A 304 26.86 -4.62 21.26
C VAL A 304 26.03 -3.37 21.10
N PHE A 305 24.73 -3.50 20.86
CA PHE A 305 23.87 -2.35 20.61
C PHE A 305 23.48 -1.65 21.92
N ASP A 306 23.53 -0.32 21.91
CA ASP A 306 23.14 0.52 23.04
C ASP A 306 21.61 0.58 23.20
N ASP A 307 20.90 0.62 22.08
CA ASP A 307 19.44 0.66 22.05
C ASP A 307 18.89 0.04 20.76
N VAL A 308 17.58 -0.21 20.74
CA VAL A 308 16.85 -0.74 19.59
C VAL A 308 15.54 0.02 19.41
N ALA A 309 15.19 0.38 18.18
CA ALA A 309 13.93 1.05 17.90
C ALA A 309 12.82 0.03 17.75
N VAL A 310 11.80 0.15 18.60
CA VAL A 310 10.62 -0.72 18.59
C VAL A 310 9.52 -0.06 17.76
N ASN A 311 8.86 -0.83 16.91
CA ASN A 311 7.75 -0.38 16.10
C ASN A 311 6.41 -0.49 16.86
N ASP A 312 5.33 0.00 16.26
CA ASP A 312 4.00 0.01 16.90
C ASP A 312 3.37 -1.41 17.04
N LEU A 313 3.99 -2.45 16.45
CA LEU A 313 3.66 -3.86 16.72
C LEU A 313 4.35 -4.41 17.98
N GLY A 314 5.21 -3.63 18.64
CA GLY A 314 6.03 -4.12 19.74
C GLY A 314 7.27 -4.91 19.29
N GLN A 315 7.63 -4.84 18.02
CA GLN A 315 8.73 -5.59 17.40
C GLN A 315 9.89 -4.67 17.04
N VAL A 316 11.10 -5.21 17.06
CA VAL A 316 12.32 -4.51 16.61
C VAL A 316 12.53 -4.70 15.11
N PHE A 317 12.26 -5.91 14.61
CA PHE A 317 12.33 -6.22 13.18
C PHE A 317 10.95 -6.16 12.52
N TYR A 318 10.92 -5.64 11.30
CA TYR A 318 9.82 -5.83 10.36
C TYR A 318 10.41 -6.42 9.08
N GLY A 319 10.02 -7.64 8.72
CA GLY A 319 10.77 -8.43 7.74
C GLY A 319 12.20 -8.68 8.23
N ASP A 320 13.17 -8.38 7.39
CA ASP A 320 14.61 -8.58 7.69
C ASP A 320 15.34 -7.28 8.05
N TYR A 321 14.61 -6.21 8.44
CA TYR A 321 15.18 -4.89 8.69
C TYR A 321 14.83 -4.37 10.08
N ALA A 322 15.79 -3.76 10.75
CA ALA A 322 15.64 -3.11 12.05
C ALA A 322 16.48 -1.83 12.16
N MET A 323 16.09 -0.94 13.08
CA MET A 323 16.88 0.22 13.49
C MET A 323 17.48 -0.05 14.87
N VAL A 324 18.79 0.03 14.99
CA VAL A 324 19.55 -0.14 16.24
C VAL A 324 20.44 1.06 16.48
N LYS A 325 20.91 1.23 17.71
CA LYS A 325 21.76 2.33 18.15
C LYS A 325 23.11 1.83 18.61
N ASP A 326 24.16 2.54 18.21
CA ASP A 326 25.48 2.50 18.83
C ASP A 326 25.83 3.88 19.44
N GLN A 327 27.06 4.08 19.86
CA GLN A 327 27.53 5.35 20.45
C GLN A 327 27.34 6.57 19.54
N ASP A 328 27.29 6.38 18.23
CA ASP A 328 27.21 7.44 17.21
C ASP A 328 25.77 7.77 16.77
N GLY A 329 24.80 6.89 17.06
CA GLY A 329 23.39 7.10 16.73
C GLY A 329 22.68 5.87 16.19
N TYR A 330 21.44 6.06 15.74
CA TYR A 330 20.63 5.01 15.15
C TYR A 330 20.98 4.77 13.68
N TYR A 331 20.97 3.49 13.27
CA TYR A 331 21.19 3.07 11.88
C TYR A 331 20.46 1.76 11.58
N GLY A 332 20.26 1.49 10.28
CA GLY A 332 19.60 0.28 9.82
C GLY A 332 20.52 -0.92 9.78
N ILE A 333 20.00 -2.07 10.21
CA ILE A 333 20.68 -3.37 10.11
C ILE A 333 19.77 -4.41 9.43
N SER A 334 20.41 -5.38 8.80
CA SER A 334 19.78 -6.60 8.32
C SER A 334 19.66 -7.65 9.44
N ARG A 335 18.89 -8.72 9.19
CA ARG A 335 18.63 -9.81 10.13
C ARG A 335 19.92 -10.49 10.68
N ASP A 336 21.00 -10.48 9.91
CA ASP A 336 22.30 -11.01 10.32
C ASP A 336 23.18 -9.99 11.07
N GLY A 337 22.60 -8.86 11.46
CA GLY A 337 23.27 -7.81 12.25
C GLY A 337 24.19 -6.89 11.44
N LYS A 338 24.22 -7.00 10.11
CA LYS A 338 25.07 -6.15 9.28
C LYS A 338 24.42 -4.79 9.01
N PRO A 339 25.19 -3.69 9.07
CA PRO A 339 24.71 -2.38 8.68
C PRO A 339 24.18 -2.38 7.23
N CYS A 340 23.03 -1.74 7.01
CA CYS A 340 22.44 -1.54 5.69
C CYS A 340 22.97 -0.25 5.03
N PHE A 341 23.48 0.69 5.84
CA PHE A 341 24.05 1.98 5.42
C PHE A 341 24.91 2.58 6.54
N ASP A 342 25.69 3.62 6.21
CA ASP A 342 26.62 4.27 7.16
C ASP A 342 26.04 5.48 7.88
N THR A 343 24.91 6.04 7.39
CA THR A 343 24.25 7.22 7.99
C THR A 343 23.78 6.93 9.41
N LYS A 344 24.02 7.88 10.32
CA LYS A 344 23.58 7.81 11.72
C LYS A 344 22.57 8.91 12.01
N PHE A 345 21.50 8.57 12.70
CA PHE A 345 20.43 9.48 13.12
C PHE A 345 20.47 9.69 14.64
N ALA A 346 20.06 10.88 15.10
CA ALA A 346 20.01 11.16 16.53
C ALA A 346 18.98 10.28 17.25
N ASP A 347 17.84 10.06 16.60
CA ASP A 347 16.76 9.17 17.07
C ASP A 347 16.08 8.50 15.87
N ALA A 348 15.38 7.37 16.11
CA ALA A 348 14.64 6.64 15.09
C ALA A 348 13.47 5.87 15.69
N LYS A 349 12.41 5.67 14.92
CA LYS A 349 11.32 4.72 15.22
C LYS A 349 11.58 3.38 14.54
N GLY A 350 10.97 2.32 15.07
CA GLY A 350 11.05 1.00 14.46
C GLY A 350 10.45 0.96 13.06
N TYR A 351 11.06 0.18 12.19
CA TYR A 351 10.62 0.01 10.80
C TYR A 351 9.26 -0.68 10.72
N MET A 352 8.41 -0.27 9.77
CA MET A 352 7.04 -0.77 9.55
C MET A 352 6.73 -1.08 8.08
N GLY A 353 7.78 -1.27 7.24
CA GLY A 353 7.62 -1.64 5.83
C GLY A 353 7.66 -0.47 4.83
N GLY A 354 7.69 0.79 5.31
CA GLY A 354 7.71 1.98 4.46
C GLY A 354 8.89 2.91 4.75
N LEU A 355 8.67 4.23 4.76
CA LEU A 355 9.67 5.20 5.18
C LEU A 355 9.86 5.13 6.71
N ILE A 356 11.09 5.33 7.16
CA ILE A 356 11.48 5.25 8.57
C ILE A 356 11.47 6.65 9.16
N ALA A 357 10.74 6.84 10.26
CA ALA A 357 10.79 8.09 11.00
C ALA A 357 12.14 8.22 11.71
N VAL A 358 12.87 9.28 11.42
CA VAL A 358 14.20 9.58 11.96
C VAL A 358 14.28 11.03 12.43
N ALA A 359 15.07 11.28 13.48
CA ALA A 359 15.27 12.63 14.00
C ALA A 359 16.70 13.11 13.79
N ASP A 360 16.83 14.43 13.62
CA ASP A 360 18.12 15.13 13.62
C ASP A 360 18.57 15.50 15.03
N GLN A 361 19.75 16.13 15.14
CA GLN A 361 20.31 16.59 16.41
C GLN A 361 19.50 17.72 17.07
N SER A 362 18.61 18.39 16.35
CA SER A 362 17.71 19.42 16.91
C SER A 362 16.43 18.82 17.50
N GLY A 363 16.22 17.50 17.35
CA GLY A 363 15.02 16.78 17.78
C GLY A 363 13.84 16.94 16.81
N LYS A 364 14.07 17.43 15.58
CA LYS A 364 13.06 17.44 14.54
C LYS A 364 13.05 16.12 13.80
N TRP A 365 11.82 15.68 13.49
CA TRP A 365 11.56 14.42 12.79
C TRP A 365 11.32 14.65 11.30
N GLY A 366 11.82 13.73 10.51
CA GLY A 366 11.62 13.58 9.08
C GLY A 366 11.57 12.11 8.73
N TYR A 367 11.78 11.78 7.48
CA TYR A 367 11.74 10.38 7.05
C TYR A 367 12.90 10.03 6.14
N SER A 368 13.49 8.86 6.38
CA SER A 368 14.48 8.25 5.51
C SER A 368 13.92 6.99 4.81
N ASN A 369 14.55 6.62 3.69
CA ASN A 369 14.35 5.31 3.09
C ASN A 369 15.22 4.24 3.78
N GLY A 370 15.11 2.97 3.33
CA GLY A 370 15.88 1.87 3.85
C GLY A 370 17.39 1.91 3.56
N HIS A 371 17.86 2.94 2.84
CA HIS A 371 19.27 3.20 2.55
C HIS A 371 19.85 4.37 3.34
N GLY A 372 19.09 4.94 4.28
CA GLY A 372 19.51 6.07 5.11
C GLY A 372 19.49 7.44 4.40
N GLU A 373 18.83 7.55 3.25
CA GLU A 373 18.65 8.80 2.51
C GLU A 373 17.38 9.50 2.99
N ILE A 374 17.45 10.81 3.25
CA ILE A 374 16.28 11.61 3.65
C ILE A 374 15.35 11.80 2.46
N VAL A 375 14.08 11.42 2.64
CA VAL A 375 13.00 11.55 1.65
C VAL A 375 12.06 12.69 2.01
N ILE A 376 11.77 12.86 3.31
CA ILE A 376 11.00 13.98 3.83
C ILE A 376 11.86 14.69 4.86
N ASP A 377 12.11 16.00 4.64
CA ASP A 377 12.99 16.82 5.47
C ASP A 377 12.51 16.92 6.93
N TYR A 378 13.45 17.18 7.84
CA TYR A 378 13.20 17.32 9.27
C TYR A 378 12.37 18.57 9.57
N GLN A 379 11.11 18.39 9.92
CA GLN A 379 10.18 19.49 10.17
C GLN A 379 9.17 19.20 11.29
N TYR A 380 8.93 17.94 11.60
CA TYR A 380 7.91 17.51 12.54
C TYR A 380 8.40 17.52 14.00
N GLU A 381 7.47 17.63 14.95
CA GLU A 381 7.75 17.56 16.39
C GLU A 381 7.90 16.12 16.86
N ASP A 382 7.18 15.19 16.24
CA ASP A 382 7.26 13.74 16.43
C ASP A 382 6.74 13.05 15.16
N ALA A 383 7.09 11.78 14.96
CA ALA A 383 6.63 11.00 13.81
C ALA A 383 6.55 9.51 14.15
N ARG A 384 5.76 8.75 13.39
CA ARG A 384 5.74 7.29 13.36
C ARG A 384 6.22 6.82 11.99
N SER A 385 6.89 5.67 11.94
CA SER A 385 7.32 5.09 10.66
C SER A 385 6.12 4.77 9.76
N PHE A 386 6.34 4.88 8.46
CA PHE A 386 5.31 4.62 7.46
C PHE A 386 4.82 3.17 7.51
N SER A 387 3.52 3.04 7.44
CA SER A 387 2.82 1.79 7.24
C SER A 387 1.60 2.08 6.38
N TYR A 388 1.25 1.20 5.43
CA TYR A 388 0.15 1.45 4.48
C TYR A 388 0.31 2.78 3.71
N ASP A 389 1.56 3.11 3.34
CA ASP A 389 1.92 4.33 2.61
C ASP A 389 1.59 5.64 3.35
N LEU A 390 1.30 5.55 4.65
CA LEU A 390 0.96 6.65 5.54
C LEU A 390 1.92 6.71 6.73
N GLY A 391 2.41 7.91 7.03
CA GLY A 391 3.20 8.22 8.23
C GLY A 391 2.43 9.16 9.14
N ALA A 392 2.23 8.77 10.41
CA ALA A 392 1.68 9.69 11.40
C ALA A 392 2.72 10.73 11.77
N VAL A 393 2.35 12.03 11.74
CA VAL A 393 3.23 13.16 12.03
C VAL A 393 2.60 14.11 13.02
N LYS A 394 3.43 14.70 13.89
CA LYS A 394 3.03 15.75 14.81
C LYS A 394 3.55 17.08 14.31
N TYR A 395 2.63 18.02 14.04
CA TYR A 395 2.95 19.37 13.60
C TYR A 395 2.07 20.39 14.31
N ALA A 396 2.64 21.48 14.80
CA ALA A 396 1.94 22.48 15.61
C ALA A 396 1.14 21.89 16.77
N GLY A 397 1.73 20.90 17.47
CA GLY A 397 1.14 20.24 18.63
C GLY A 397 0.05 19.20 18.33
N LYS A 398 -0.26 18.92 17.06
CA LYS A 398 -1.33 18.04 16.62
C LYS A 398 -0.81 16.95 15.70
N TRP A 399 -1.51 15.81 15.72
CA TRP A 399 -1.21 14.67 14.86
C TRP A 399 -2.12 14.64 13.63
N GLY A 400 -1.58 14.12 12.53
CA GLY A 400 -2.25 13.82 11.27
C GLY A 400 -1.44 12.77 10.52
N TYR A 401 -1.83 12.46 9.28
CA TYR A 401 -1.11 11.48 8.46
C TYR A 401 -0.72 12.07 7.12
N VAL A 402 0.52 11.84 6.74
CA VAL A 402 1.07 12.23 5.44
C VAL A 402 1.38 11.01 4.57
N ASN A 403 1.29 11.20 3.25
CA ASN A 403 1.79 10.23 2.28
C ASN A 403 3.30 10.42 2.03
N ARG A 404 3.91 9.57 1.19
CA ARG A 404 5.34 9.64 0.84
C ARG A 404 5.77 10.92 0.14
N TYR A 405 4.83 11.68 -0.42
CA TYR A 405 5.06 12.99 -1.05
C TYR A 405 4.90 14.15 -0.07
N ASN A 406 4.74 13.84 1.22
CA ASN A 406 4.52 14.81 2.28
C ASN A 406 3.20 15.59 2.17
N SER A 407 2.22 15.05 1.45
CA SER A 407 0.86 15.60 1.40
C SER A 407 0.04 15.08 2.58
N MET A 408 -0.77 15.95 3.20
CA MET A 408 -1.62 15.59 4.34
C MET A 408 -2.86 14.83 3.86
N MET A 409 -2.98 13.54 4.23
CA MET A 409 -4.08 12.66 3.83
C MET A 409 -5.19 12.56 4.88
N ILE A 410 -4.84 12.62 6.16
CA ILE A 410 -5.76 12.71 7.28
C ILE A 410 -5.39 13.95 8.08
N GLU A 411 -6.37 14.83 8.30
CA GLU A 411 -6.15 16.17 8.85
C GLU A 411 -5.36 16.18 10.16
N ASN A 412 -4.50 17.20 10.29
CA ASN A 412 -3.67 17.46 11.47
C ASN A 412 -4.49 18.13 12.58
N ASP A 413 -5.44 17.39 13.18
CA ASP A 413 -6.27 17.88 14.30
C ASP A 413 -6.40 16.88 15.47
N LEU A 414 -5.68 15.75 15.40
CA LEU A 414 -5.71 14.70 16.40
C LEU A 414 -4.81 15.00 17.61
N GLN A 415 -5.17 14.49 18.79
CA GLN A 415 -4.31 14.53 19.99
C GLN A 415 -3.22 13.45 19.94
N SER A 416 -3.55 12.26 19.40
CA SER A 416 -2.61 11.17 19.17
C SER A 416 -2.94 10.40 17.91
N ALA A 417 -1.93 9.78 17.29
CA ALA A 417 -2.08 8.89 16.15
C ALA A 417 -1.05 7.76 16.24
N GLY A 418 -1.48 6.51 16.04
CA GLY A 418 -0.62 5.34 15.90
C GLY A 418 -0.28 5.06 14.45
N SER A 419 0.61 4.09 14.18
CA SER A 419 0.80 3.57 12.83
C SER A 419 -0.40 2.73 12.38
N PHE A 420 -0.61 2.61 11.08
CA PHE A 420 -1.60 1.67 10.56
C PHE A 420 -1.08 0.22 10.69
N ILE A 421 -1.90 -0.66 11.22
CA ILE A 421 -1.65 -2.09 11.36
C ILE A 421 -2.85 -2.83 10.79
N SER A 422 -2.64 -3.69 9.82
CA SER A 422 -3.73 -4.37 9.10
C SER A 422 -4.83 -3.39 8.66
N GLY A 423 -4.43 -2.27 8.04
CA GLY A 423 -5.33 -1.23 7.55
C GLY A 423 -6.04 -0.41 8.62
N MET A 424 -5.72 -0.56 9.91
CA MET A 424 -6.35 0.17 11.02
C MET A 424 -5.35 0.89 11.91
N SER A 425 -5.75 2.01 12.50
CA SER A 425 -4.98 2.76 13.48
C SER A 425 -5.85 3.25 14.63
N LEU A 426 -5.26 3.36 15.82
CA LEU A 426 -5.85 4.03 16.96
C LEU A 426 -5.50 5.51 16.95
N VAL A 427 -6.51 6.36 17.07
CA VAL A 427 -6.35 7.81 17.14
C VAL A 427 -7.15 8.37 18.32
N THR A 428 -6.66 9.47 18.89
CA THR A 428 -7.44 10.28 19.85
C THR A 428 -7.80 11.60 19.18
N THR A 429 -9.08 11.90 19.11
CA THR A 429 -9.59 13.15 18.52
C THR A 429 -9.28 14.35 19.42
N LYS A 430 -9.45 15.57 18.90
CA LYS A 430 -9.33 16.81 19.68
C LYS A 430 -10.28 16.86 20.89
N ALA A 431 -11.41 16.17 20.82
CA ALA A 431 -12.36 16.07 21.93
C ALA A 431 -11.93 15.06 23.01
N GLY A 432 -10.84 14.31 22.83
CA GLY A 432 -10.37 13.28 23.72
C GLY A 432 -11.04 11.91 23.50
N GLU A 433 -11.78 11.76 22.40
CA GLU A 433 -12.43 10.49 22.04
C GLU A 433 -11.42 9.56 21.37
N THR A 434 -11.38 8.30 21.79
CA THR A 434 -10.60 7.28 21.09
C THR A 434 -11.41 6.71 19.93
N LYS A 435 -10.78 6.62 18.76
CA LYS A 435 -11.36 6.04 17.55
C LYS A 435 -10.42 5.02 16.94
N VAL A 436 -11.01 3.97 16.34
CA VAL A 436 -10.34 3.12 15.36
C VAL A 436 -10.61 3.72 13.99
N VAL A 437 -9.56 4.12 13.31
CA VAL A 437 -9.57 4.52 11.89
C VAL A 437 -9.22 3.31 11.06
N THR A 438 -10.05 2.97 10.06
CA THR A 438 -9.79 1.86 9.15
C THR A 438 -9.75 2.36 7.72
N LEU A 439 -8.75 1.97 6.94
CA LEU A 439 -8.71 2.25 5.51
C LEU A 439 -9.88 1.53 4.82
N LYS A 440 -10.57 2.24 3.91
CA LYS A 440 -11.73 1.67 3.20
C LYS A 440 -11.36 0.55 2.25
N TYR A 441 -10.16 0.63 1.70
CA TYR A 441 -9.67 -0.24 0.64
C TYR A 441 -8.26 -0.72 1.00
N GLU A 442 -8.14 -1.51 2.06
CA GLU A 442 -6.87 -2.03 2.56
C GLU A 442 -6.09 -2.77 1.45
N SER A 443 -6.80 -3.52 0.60
CA SER A 443 -6.21 -4.25 -0.53
C SER A 443 -5.46 -3.40 -1.56
N LEU A 444 -5.59 -2.06 -1.50
CA LEU A 444 -4.79 -1.16 -2.35
C LEU A 444 -3.33 -1.04 -1.89
N PHE A 445 -2.99 -1.57 -0.72
CA PHE A 445 -1.67 -1.45 -0.11
C PHE A 445 -0.94 -2.81 -0.01
N GLU A 446 -1.59 -3.90 -0.41
CA GLU A 446 -1.02 -5.23 -0.55
C GLU A 446 -0.30 -5.38 -1.91
#